data_5d96cb98bb9573ddd4be162cd1a9dbd9
#
_entry.id   5d96cb98bb9573ddd4be162cd1a9dbd9
#
_cell.length_a   1.000
_cell.length_b   1.000
_cell.length_c   1.000
_cell.angle_alpha   90.00
_cell.angle_beta   90.00
_cell.angle_gamma   90.00
#
_symmetry.space_group_name_H-M   'P 1'
#
loop_
_entity.id
_entity.type
_entity.pdbx_description
1 polymer ?
#
loop_
_entity_poly.entity_id
_entity_poly.type
_entity_poly.pdbx_seq_one_letter_code
_entity_poly.pdbx_strand_id
1 'polypeptide(L)'
;ILPNLVIPEIKQALLETQAEVAYVCNIMTQYGETEQFSDADHVAVLNRHLGADVIDTVLVNIEPVPKDYMDTNKFDEYLIQVDHDFEGLQSLVKRVISSNFLRLENGGAFHHGELVVEELMRLIKRRKR
;
A
#
# COMPACT_ATOMS: atom_id res chain seq x y z
N ILE A 1 1.16 -1.75 9.29
CA ILE A 1 0.61 -3.09 8.99
C ILE A 1 1.40 -4.20 9.66
N LEU A 2 2.73 -4.15 9.63
CA LEU A 2 3.55 -5.20 10.25
C LEU A 2 3.22 -5.49 11.70
N PRO A 3 2.93 -4.50 12.58
CA PRO A 3 2.53 -4.80 13.96
C PRO A 3 1.30 -5.70 14.06
N ASN A 4 0.38 -5.60 13.11
CA ASN A 4 -0.80 -6.48 13.08
C ASN A 4 -0.42 -7.90 12.63
N LEU A 5 0.57 -8.04 11.77
CA LEU A 5 0.98 -9.33 11.22
C LEU A 5 1.79 -10.18 12.19
N VAL A 6 2.35 -9.58 13.26
CA VAL A 6 3.03 -10.35 14.30
C VAL A 6 2.06 -11.03 15.26
N ILE A 7 0.76 -10.72 15.17
CA ILE A 7 -0.27 -11.40 15.95
C ILE A 7 -0.64 -12.72 15.24
N PRO A 8 -0.36 -13.89 15.83
CA PRO A 8 -0.54 -15.18 15.13
C PRO A 8 -1.93 -15.42 14.56
N GLU A 9 -2.96 -15.01 15.27
CA GLU A 9 -4.35 -15.20 14.86
C GLU A 9 -4.70 -14.40 13.61
N ILE A 10 -4.20 -13.16 13.50
CA ILE A 10 -4.41 -12.32 12.31
C ILE A 10 -3.67 -12.90 11.13
N LYS A 11 -2.41 -13.30 11.32
CA LYS A 11 -1.61 -13.93 10.28
C LYS A 11 -2.28 -15.19 9.76
N GLN A 12 -2.76 -16.05 10.67
CA GLN A 12 -3.43 -17.30 10.30
C GLN A 12 -4.71 -17.04 9.52
N ALA A 13 -5.51 -16.05 9.93
CA ALA A 13 -6.74 -15.67 9.22
C ALA A 13 -6.44 -15.22 7.79
N LEU A 14 -5.37 -14.44 7.57
CA LEU A 14 -4.96 -14.00 6.25
C LEU A 14 -4.48 -15.17 5.37
N LEU A 15 -3.79 -16.14 5.95
CA LEU A 15 -3.32 -17.31 5.22
C LEU A 15 -4.46 -18.24 4.80
N GLU A 16 -5.53 -18.30 5.59
CA GLU A 16 -6.65 -19.21 5.37
C GLU A 16 -7.82 -18.58 4.61
N THR A 17 -7.86 -17.25 4.47
CA THR A 17 -8.99 -16.57 3.83
C THR A 17 -9.12 -16.94 2.36
N GLN A 18 -10.37 -17.11 1.92
CA GLN A 18 -10.71 -17.22 0.51
C GLN A 18 -11.15 -15.88 -0.08
N ALA A 19 -11.25 -14.85 0.74
CA ALA A 19 -11.55 -13.51 0.28
C ALA A 19 -10.34 -12.90 -0.43
N GLU A 20 -10.60 -11.93 -1.29
CA GLU A 20 -9.51 -11.18 -1.93
C GLU A 20 -8.80 -10.30 -0.90
N VAL A 21 -7.48 -10.40 -0.85
CA VAL A 21 -6.66 -9.59 0.03
C VAL A 21 -6.10 -8.42 -0.77
N ALA A 22 -6.55 -7.22 -0.46
CA ALA A 22 -6.10 -6.00 -1.10
C ALA A 22 -5.21 -5.20 -0.15
N TYR A 23 -4.08 -4.72 -0.67
CA TYR A 23 -3.17 -3.87 0.08
C TYR A 23 -3.13 -2.49 -0.56
N VAL A 24 -3.33 -1.46 0.26
CA VAL A 24 -3.17 -0.07 -0.15
C VAL A 24 -1.76 0.37 0.22
N CYS A 25 -0.92 0.54 -0.81
CA CYS A 25 0.49 0.85 -0.59
C CYS A 25 0.69 2.24 -0.01
N ASN A 26 1.65 2.39 0.89
CA ASN A 26 2.01 3.68 1.47
C ASN A 26 2.42 4.67 0.38
N ILE A 27 2.03 5.93 0.55
CA ILE A 27 2.44 7.02 -0.37
C ILE A 27 3.87 7.46 -0.07
N MET A 28 4.21 7.56 1.20
CA MET A 28 5.52 8.04 1.64
C MET A 28 6.30 6.95 2.35
N THR A 29 7.61 6.94 2.16
CA THR A 29 8.50 6.07 2.94
C THR A 29 8.60 6.58 4.38
N GLN A 30 8.86 5.66 5.31
CA GLN A 30 9.07 6.00 6.70
C GLN A 30 10.58 5.98 6.99
N TYR A 31 11.11 7.13 7.42
CA TYR A 31 12.53 7.29 7.69
C TYR A 31 13.01 6.27 8.73
N GLY A 32 14.13 5.63 8.44
CA GLY A 32 14.69 4.61 9.33
C GLY A 32 14.05 3.23 9.22
N GLU A 33 12.88 3.11 8.57
CA GLU A 33 12.18 1.82 8.42
C GLU A 33 12.03 1.40 6.96
N THR A 34 11.44 2.27 6.14
CA THR A 34 11.10 1.95 4.75
C THR A 34 11.69 2.90 3.72
N GLU A 35 12.63 3.75 4.13
CA GLU A 35 13.34 4.61 3.19
C GLU A 35 14.03 3.75 2.12
N GLN A 36 13.96 4.19 0.85
CA GLN A 36 14.47 3.46 -0.30
C GLN A 36 13.66 2.21 -0.69
N PHE A 37 12.59 1.88 0.03
CA PHE A 37 11.71 0.81 -0.40
C PHE A 37 10.83 1.28 -1.56
N SER A 38 10.74 0.46 -2.60
CA SER A 38 9.71 0.61 -3.63
C SER A 38 8.38 0.01 -3.14
N ASP A 39 7.31 0.24 -3.90
CA ASP A 39 6.03 -0.40 -3.62
C ASP A 39 6.13 -1.93 -3.71
N ALA A 40 6.91 -2.47 -4.65
CA ALA A 40 7.15 -3.90 -4.74
C ALA A 40 7.90 -4.42 -3.49
N ASP A 41 8.85 -3.64 -2.96
CA ASP A 41 9.56 -4.01 -1.72
C ASP A 41 8.60 -4.12 -0.54
N HIS A 42 7.63 -3.21 -0.42
CA HIS A 42 6.62 -3.27 0.63
C HIS A 42 5.80 -4.57 0.54
N VAL A 43 5.35 -4.93 -0.65
CA VAL A 43 4.58 -6.17 -0.86
C VAL A 43 5.44 -7.39 -0.55
N ALA A 44 6.69 -7.40 -1.00
CA ALA A 44 7.60 -8.51 -0.76
C ALA A 44 7.84 -8.75 0.74
N VAL A 45 8.01 -7.66 1.51
CA VAL A 45 8.20 -7.77 2.96
C VAL A 45 6.95 -8.34 3.63
N LEU A 46 5.76 -7.85 3.24
CA LEU A 46 4.51 -8.37 3.81
C LEU A 46 4.32 -9.85 3.51
N ASN A 47 4.55 -10.27 2.27
CA ASN A 47 4.45 -11.69 1.90
C ASN A 47 5.46 -12.55 2.66
N ARG A 48 6.67 -12.03 2.88
CA ARG A 48 7.69 -12.74 3.65
C ARG A 48 7.27 -12.96 5.09
N HIS A 49 6.68 -11.94 5.72
CA HIS A 49 6.16 -12.07 7.08
C HIS A 49 4.99 -13.04 7.18
N LEU A 50 4.17 -13.11 6.14
CA LEU A 50 3.04 -14.03 6.08
C LEU A 50 3.48 -15.45 5.72
N GLY A 51 4.65 -15.63 5.12
CA GLY A 51 5.16 -16.92 4.70
C GLY A 51 4.56 -17.45 3.40
N ALA A 52 3.76 -16.62 2.70
CA ALA A 52 3.14 -16.99 1.41
C ALA A 52 2.74 -15.74 0.67
N ASP A 53 2.47 -15.86 -0.64
CA ASP A 53 1.98 -14.78 -1.48
C ASP A 53 0.48 -14.59 -1.26
N VAL A 54 0.11 -13.89 -0.20
CA VAL A 54 -1.28 -13.74 0.23
C VAL A 54 -1.96 -12.53 -0.40
N ILE A 55 -1.20 -11.49 -0.76
CA ILE A 55 -1.76 -10.26 -1.32
C ILE A 55 -2.15 -10.50 -2.78
N ASP A 56 -3.43 -10.35 -3.08
CA ASP A 56 -3.97 -10.55 -4.43
C ASP A 56 -3.93 -9.28 -5.28
N THR A 57 -4.22 -8.15 -4.66
CA THR A 57 -4.33 -6.85 -5.32
C THR A 57 -3.60 -5.79 -4.54
N VAL A 58 -2.89 -4.92 -5.23
CA VAL A 58 -2.28 -3.74 -4.62
C VAL A 58 -2.83 -2.48 -5.26
N LEU A 59 -3.19 -1.49 -4.43
CA LEU A 59 -3.59 -0.16 -4.87
C LEU A 59 -2.41 0.78 -4.66
N VAL A 60 -2.02 1.49 -5.72
CA VAL A 60 -0.82 2.34 -5.73
C VAL A 60 -1.20 3.74 -6.18
N ASN A 61 -0.83 4.75 -5.37
CA ASN A 61 -0.96 6.14 -5.76
C ASN A 61 0.18 6.51 -6.71
N ILE A 62 -0.17 7.04 -7.89
CA ILE A 62 0.81 7.49 -8.87
C ILE A 62 0.95 9.01 -8.94
N GLU A 63 0.13 9.77 -8.19
CA GLU A 63 0.21 11.21 -8.17
C GLU A 63 1.43 11.67 -7.37
N PRO A 64 2.34 12.47 -7.98
CA PRO A 64 3.51 12.95 -7.25
C PRO A 64 3.13 13.92 -6.12
N VAL A 65 3.80 13.79 -4.98
CA VAL A 65 3.71 14.78 -3.90
C VAL A 65 4.68 15.92 -4.24
N PRO A 66 4.22 17.19 -4.23
CA PRO A 66 5.12 18.33 -4.47
C PRO A 66 6.29 18.32 -3.47
N LYS A 67 7.50 18.55 -3.98
CA LYS A 67 8.74 18.39 -3.20
C LYS A 67 8.76 19.17 -1.88
N ASP A 68 8.23 20.39 -1.90
CA ASP A 68 8.30 21.29 -0.75
C ASP A 68 6.98 21.35 0.01
N TYR A 69 6.06 20.44 -0.27
CA TYR A 69 4.73 20.45 0.32
C TYR A 69 4.72 19.95 1.77
N MET A 70 5.51 18.93 2.07
CA MET A 70 5.46 18.27 3.38
C MET A 70 5.97 19.20 4.50
N ASP A 71 5.20 19.28 5.57
CA ASP A 71 5.58 20.03 6.76
C ASP A 71 6.61 19.22 7.57
N THR A 72 7.88 19.61 7.47
CA THR A 72 8.99 18.92 8.13
C THR A 72 8.91 18.93 9.64
N ASN A 73 8.16 19.87 10.21
CA ASN A 73 7.97 19.93 11.67
C ASN A 73 6.97 18.91 12.17
N LYS A 74 6.02 18.48 11.30
CA LYS A 74 5.00 17.51 11.65
C LYS A 74 5.30 16.12 11.10
N PHE A 75 5.95 16.04 9.94
CA PHE A 75 6.08 14.82 9.15
C PHE A 75 7.52 14.56 8.71
N ASP A 76 8.48 14.85 9.58
CA ASP A 76 9.91 14.69 9.27
C ASP A 76 10.29 13.22 8.97
N GLU A 77 9.49 12.27 9.44
CA GLU A 77 9.69 10.84 9.16
C GLU A 77 9.19 10.41 7.76
N TYR A 78 8.43 11.25 7.05
CA TYR A 78 7.73 10.91 5.81
C TYR A 78 8.07 11.90 4.70
N LEU A 79 9.37 12.08 4.44
CA LEU A 79 9.83 13.12 3.50
C LEU A 79 10.01 12.64 2.07
N ILE A 80 10.06 11.33 1.83
CA ILE A 80 10.35 10.76 0.53
C ILE A 80 9.17 9.91 0.07
N GLN A 81 8.67 10.20 -1.14
CA GLN A 81 7.60 9.40 -1.72
C GLN A 81 8.12 8.01 -2.09
N VAL A 82 7.27 6.99 -1.91
CA VAL A 82 7.59 5.62 -2.27
C VAL A 82 7.83 5.51 -3.78
N ASP A 83 8.93 4.88 -4.16
CA ASP A 83 9.24 4.61 -5.56
C ASP A 83 8.33 3.49 -6.11
N HIS A 84 8.07 3.54 -7.41
CA HIS A 84 7.26 2.55 -8.09
C HIS A 84 8.13 1.52 -8.81
N ASP A 85 7.76 0.25 -8.63
CA ASP A 85 8.34 -0.87 -9.37
C ASP A 85 7.18 -1.74 -9.86
N PHE A 86 6.51 -1.29 -10.94
CA PHE A 86 5.34 -1.98 -11.47
C PHE A 86 5.67 -3.37 -11.99
N GLU A 87 6.84 -3.57 -12.56
CA GLU A 87 7.27 -4.89 -13.03
C GLU A 87 7.40 -5.85 -11.85
N GLY A 88 8.04 -5.42 -10.76
CA GLY A 88 8.14 -6.20 -9.53
C GLY A 88 6.78 -6.49 -8.92
N LEU A 89 5.88 -5.50 -8.89
CA LEU A 89 4.53 -5.70 -8.38
C LEU A 89 3.76 -6.73 -9.19
N GLN A 90 3.84 -6.67 -10.52
CA GLN A 90 3.15 -7.62 -11.39
C GLN A 90 3.62 -9.05 -11.19
N SER A 91 4.86 -9.25 -10.74
CA SER A 91 5.38 -10.58 -10.43
C SER A 91 4.92 -11.10 -9.07
N LEU A 92 4.48 -10.23 -8.17
CA LEU A 92 4.12 -10.57 -6.78
C LEU A 92 2.62 -10.68 -6.54
N VAL A 93 1.80 -9.95 -7.31
CA VAL A 93 0.36 -9.90 -7.10
C VAL A 93 -0.39 -10.14 -8.41
N LYS A 94 -1.65 -10.53 -8.30
CA LYS A 94 -2.49 -10.80 -9.47
C LYS A 94 -2.95 -9.52 -10.17
N ARG A 95 -3.12 -8.44 -9.41
CA ARG A 95 -3.69 -7.19 -9.92
C ARG A 95 -3.03 -5.98 -9.29
N VAL A 96 -2.65 -5.02 -10.13
CA VAL A 96 -2.13 -3.74 -9.69
C VAL A 96 -3.11 -2.66 -10.16
N ILE A 97 -3.65 -1.89 -9.22
CA ILE A 97 -4.53 -0.76 -9.50
C ILE A 97 -3.78 0.51 -9.19
N SER A 98 -3.45 1.29 -10.21
CA SER A 98 -2.75 2.57 -10.07
C SER A 98 -3.69 3.70 -10.43
N SER A 99 -3.71 4.75 -9.62
CA SER A 99 -4.54 5.93 -9.85
C SER A 99 -4.06 7.06 -8.97
N ASN A 100 -4.67 8.24 -9.13
CA ASN A 100 -4.45 9.34 -8.21
C ASN A 100 -5.28 9.11 -6.95
N PHE A 101 -4.63 8.59 -5.90
CA PHE A 101 -5.22 8.40 -4.58
C PHE A 101 -4.71 9.41 -3.57
N LEU A 102 -4.05 10.46 -4.04
CA LEU A 102 -3.40 11.43 -3.17
C LEU A 102 -4.38 12.48 -2.67
N ARG A 103 -4.34 12.76 -1.37
CA ARG A 103 -5.00 13.88 -0.73
C ARG A 103 -3.96 14.66 0.06
N LEU A 104 -3.82 15.95 -0.26
CA LEU A 104 -2.91 16.86 0.44
C LEU A 104 -3.72 17.69 1.45
N GLU A 105 -3.33 17.63 2.71
CA GLU A 105 -4.02 18.32 3.78
C GLU A 105 -3.05 18.66 4.92
N ASN A 106 -3.07 19.90 5.38
CA ASN A 106 -2.29 20.36 6.56
C ASN A 106 -0.80 20.03 6.49
N GLY A 107 -0.20 20.13 5.31
CA GLY A 107 1.22 19.83 5.12
C GLY A 107 1.58 18.36 5.06
N GLY A 108 0.59 17.48 5.03
CA GLY A 108 0.78 16.03 4.94
C GLY A 108 0.19 15.42 3.67
N ALA A 109 0.68 14.24 3.32
CA ALA A 109 0.20 13.47 2.18
C ALA A 109 -0.56 12.23 2.70
N PHE A 110 -1.82 12.10 2.30
CA PHE A 110 -2.71 11.05 2.78
C PHE A 110 -3.41 10.39 1.60
N HIS A 111 -3.95 9.19 1.81
CA HIS A 111 -4.80 8.54 0.84
C HIS A 111 -6.15 9.25 0.75
N HIS A 112 -6.66 9.41 -0.47
CA HIS A 112 -8.01 9.91 -0.70
C HIS A 112 -8.99 8.77 -0.46
N GLY A 113 -9.59 8.74 0.73
CA GLY A 113 -10.40 7.60 1.19
C GLY A 113 -11.54 7.23 0.27
N GLU A 114 -12.28 8.22 -0.27
CA GLU A 114 -13.40 7.96 -1.17
C GLU A 114 -12.96 7.26 -2.45
N LEU A 115 -11.85 7.68 -3.03
CA LEU A 115 -11.33 7.06 -4.25
C LEU A 115 -10.84 5.63 -4.01
N VAL A 116 -10.21 5.40 -2.86
CA VAL A 116 -9.79 4.05 -2.46
C VAL A 116 -11.01 3.13 -2.31
N VAL A 117 -12.05 3.61 -1.61
CA VAL A 117 -13.28 2.85 -1.42
C VAL A 117 -13.96 2.54 -2.76
N GLU A 118 -14.02 3.50 -3.68
CA GLU A 118 -14.58 3.27 -5.01
C GLU A 118 -13.88 2.12 -5.74
N GLU A 119 -12.55 2.08 -5.69
CA GLU A 119 -11.79 0.99 -6.33
C GLU A 119 -12.03 -0.34 -5.65
N LEU A 120 -12.12 -0.37 -4.33
CA LEU A 120 -12.44 -1.59 -3.59
C LEU A 120 -13.84 -2.11 -3.93
N MET A 121 -14.81 -1.21 -4.08
CA MET A 121 -16.18 -1.58 -4.48
C MET A 121 -16.21 -2.14 -5.90
N ARG A 122 -15.40 -1.60 -6.82
CA ARG A 122 -15.27 -2.16 -8.17
C ARG A 122 -14.72 -3.58 -8.14
N LEU A 123 -13.75 -3.87 -7.28
CA LEU A 123 -13.22 -5.21 -7.09
C LEU A 123 -14.30 -6.19 -6.62
N ILE A 124 -15.10 -5.78 -5.64
CA ILE A 124 -16.20 -6.60 -5.12
C ILE A 124 -17.20 -6.91 -6.23
N LYS A 125 -17.58 -5.92 -7.05
CA LYS A 125 -18.51 -6.12 -8.17
C LYS A 125 -17.97 -7.09 -9.22
N ARG A 126 -16.67 -7.02 -9.51
CA ARG A 126 -16.02 -7.95 -10.45
C ARG A 126 -16.07 -9.39 -9.97
N ARG A 127 -15.90 -9.61 -8.66
CA ARG A 127 -15.93 -10.97 -8.09
C ARG A 127 -17.30 -11.61 -8.13
N LYS A 128 -18.37 -10.81 -8.09
CA LYS A 128 -19.76 -11.30 -8.11
C LYS A 128 -20.21 -11.74 -9.50
N ARG A 129 -19.41 -11.47 -10.50
CA ARG A 129 -19.65 -11.92 -11.86
C ARG A 129 -18.92 -13.25 -12.09
#